data_0a2ee6ebd8e1473d94fa7d732f2febc3
#
_entry.id   0a2ee6ebd8e1473d94fa7d732f2febc3
#
_cell.length_a   1.000
_cell.length_b   1.000
_cell.length_c   1.000
_cell.angle_alpha   90.00
_cell.angle_beta   90.00
_cell.angle_gamma   90.00
#
_symmetry.space_group_name_H-M   'P 1'
#
loop_
_entity.id
_entity.type
_entity.pdbx_description
1 polymer ?
#
loop_
_entity_poly.entity_id
_entity_poly.type
_entity_poly.pdbx_seq_one_letter_code
_entity_poly.pdbx_strand_id
1 'polypeptide(L)'
;MIQHMRRLEVVALAMATLLVGSTALAKSEKVAFKDARLKIEVNDTDGDAGVQVFLDSDPWQWIEITDPNGRRLLRSTTRGSFAKQGGTELFMESGEPSFDEVPLEEFLARFPEGEYDFRGEGNDGEEFFGTATFSHDIPDGPALVGPHEGGALVDPDNAVVEWGPVDPPNGSPIIAYQVLVVLGNTGLPALPKITLDVMMPPTATSLAVPPGFLRRDTLYEWEVLAIEEGGNQTLSSSFFRTAP
;
A
#
# COMPACT_ATOMS: atom_id res chain seq x y z
N MET A 1 -23.82 -68.24 76.35
CA MET A 1 -22.39 -68.03 76.01
C MET A 1 -22.34 -67.32 74.73
N ILE A 2 -22.32 -65.97 74.79
CA ILE A 2 -22.57 -65.12 73.64
C ILE A 2 -21.26 -64.31 73.37
N GLN A 3 -20.62 -64.58 72.22
CA GLN A 3 -19.46 -63.86 71.78
C GLN A 3 -19.87 -62.66 70.95
N HIS A 4 -19.51 -61.46 71.41
CA HIS A 4 -19.63 -60.22 70.65
C HIS A 4 -18.47 -60.08 69.65
N MET A 5 -18.77 -60.08 68.39
CA MET A 5 -17.86 -59.63 67.30
C MET A 5 -17.97 -58.11 67.13
N ARG A 6 -16.91 -57.37 67.41
CA ARG A 6 -16.79 -55.94 67.08
C ARG A 6 -16.35 -55.81 65.64
N ARG A 7 -17.15 -55.09 64.85
CA ARG A 7 -16.78 -54.67 63.48
C ARG A 7 -15.91 -53.43 63.60
N LEU A 8 -14.72 -53.48 63.02
CA LEU A 8 -13.88 -52.31 62.80
C LEU A 8 -14.42 -51.65 61.47
N GLU A 9 -14.86 -50.41 61.56
CA GLU A 9 -15.10 -49.58 60.38
C GLU A 9 -13.79 -48.89 60.04
N VAL A 10 -13.29 -49.18 58.83
CA VAL A 10 -12.15 -48.48 58.23
C VAL A 10 -12.75 -47.28 57.39
N VAL A 11 -12.53 -46.09 57.98
CA VAL A 11 -12.84 -44.85 57.25
C VAL A 11 -11.71 -44.55 56.25
N ALA A 12 -11.96 -44.74 54.96
CA ALA A 12 -11.04 -44.35 53.91
C ALA A 12 -11.23 -42.86 53.64
N LEU A 13 -10.23 -42.05 54.03
CA LEU A 13 -10.16 -40.62 53.72
C LEU A 13 -9.62 -40.46 52.29
N ALA A 14 -10.52 -40.16 51.33
CA ALA A 14 -10.15 -39.84 49.96
C ALA A 14 -9.62 -38.39 49.88
N MET A 15 -8.31 -38.26 49.75
CA MET A 15 -7.63 -36.97 49.52
C MET A 15 -7.79 -36.60 48.03
N ALA A 16 -8.73 -35.70 47.71
CA ALA A 16 -8.89 -35.14 46.39
C ALA A 16 -7.80 -34.06 46.17
N THR A 17 -6.75 -34.39 45.44
CA THR A 17 -5.74 -33.44 44.95
C THR A 17 -6.35 -32.62 43.80
N LEU A 18 -6.73 -31.36 44.07
CA LEU A 18 -7.02 -30.37 43.04
C LEU A 18 -5.72 -30.04 42.32
N LEU A 19 -5.55 -30.55 41.09
CA LEU A 19 -4.59 -30.05 40.14
C LEU A 19 -5.10 -28.70 39.61
N VAL A 20 -4.63 -27.60 40.20
CA VAL A 20 -4.76 -26.28 39.62
C VAL A 20 -3.79 -26.21 38.44
N GLY A 21 -4.26 -26.55 37.27
CA GLY A 21 -3.52 -26.34 36.03
C GLY A 21 -3.33 -24.85 35.81
N SER A 22 -2.13 -24.33 36.11
CA SER A 22 -1.73 -23.01 35.63
C SER A 22 -1.67 -23.07 34.13
N THR A 23 -2.71 -22.55 33.44
CA THR A 23 -2.61 -22.21 32.00
C THR A 23 -1.64 -21.03 31.93
N ALA A 24 -0.36 -21.33 31.69
CA ALA A 24 0.57 -20.30 31.21
C ALA A 24 -0.05 -19.73 29.93
N LEU A 25 -0.49 -18.48 29.96
CA LEU A 25 -0.81 -17.73 28.75
C LEU A 25 0.48 -17.72 27.93
N ALA A 26 0.50 -18.51 26.86
CA ALA A 26 1.58 -18.45 25.90
C ALA A 26 1.64 -16.98 25.42
N LYS A 27 2.78 -16.32 25.65
CA LYS A 27 3.01 -14.97 25.16
C LYS A 27 2.97 -15.06 23.65
N SER A 28 2.08 -14.30 23.00
CA SER A 28 2.02 -14.24 21.55
C SER A 28 3.38 -13.79 20.99
N GLU A 29 3.80 -14.42 19.93
CA GLU A 29 5.02 -14.03 19.23
C GLU A 29 4.78 -12.67 18.57
N LYS A 30 5.75 -11.75 18.70
CA LYS A 30 5.72 -10.45 18.04
C LYS A 30 6.49 -10.52 16.74
N VAL A 31 5.83 -10.21 15.63
CA VAL A 31 6.39 -10.28 14.28
C VAL A 31 6.24 -8.91 13.63
N ALA A 32 7.34 -8.35 13.11
CA ALA A 32 7.28 -7.11 12.35
C ALA A 32 6.61 -7.34 10.98
N PHE A 33 5.82 -6.37 10.50
CA PHE A 33 5.41 -6.35 9.10
C PHE A 33 6.65 -6.35 8.21
N LYS A 34 6.61 -7.05 7.07
CA LYS A 34 7.70 -7.07 6.09
C LYS A 34 7.82 -5.72 5.39
N ASP A 35 6.68 -5.08 5.17
CA ASP A 35 6.58 -3.73 4.63
C ASP A 35 5.32 -3.05 5.20
N ALA A 36 5.40 -1.75 5.52
CA ALA A 36 4.29 -0.93 5.93
C ALA A 36 4.55 0.50 5.44
N ARG A 37 3.75 0.96 4.48
CA ARG A 37 3.91 2.26 3.85
C ARG A 37 2.60 3.02 3.82
N LEU A 38 2.70 4.32 4.02
CA LEU A 38 1.63 5.29 3.86
C LEU A 38 2.22 6.48 3.12
N LYS A 39 1.60 6.91 2.03
CA LYS A 39 2.09 8.01 1.19
C LYS A 39 0.95 8.80 0.58
N ILE A 40 1.24 10.02 0.15
CA ILE A 40 0.36 10.85 -0.66
C ILE A 40 0.72 10.65 -2.13
N GLU A 41 -0.29 10.51 -2.96
CA GLU A 41 -0.17 10.69 -4.40
C GLU A 41 -0.98 11.91 -4.83
N VAL A 42 -0.34 12.83 -5.51
CA VAL A 42 -0.99 13.99 -6.14
C VAL A 42 -1.01 13.76 -7.64
N ASN A 43 -2.14 14.00 -8.27
CA ASN A 43 -2.24 14.11 -9.72
C ASN A 43 -2.28 15.60 -10.10
N ASP A 44 -1.14 16.11 -10.53
CA ASP A 44 -0.98 17.51 -10.92
C ASP A 44 -1.76 17.86 -12.21
N THR A 45 -2.00 16.87 -13.08
CA THR A 45 -2.75 17.05 -14.32
C THR A 45 -4.25 17.18 -14.08
N ASP A 46 -4.83 16.34 -13.22
CA ASP A 46 -6.26 16.34 -12.94
C ASP A 46 -6.62 17.24 -11.74
N GLY A 47 -5.63 17.61 -10.92
CA GLY A 47 -5.80 18.47 -9.76
C GLY A 47 -6.54 17.77 -8.62
N ASP A 48 -6.09 16.59 -8.24
CA ASP A 48 -6.61 15.80 -7.12
C ASP A 48 -5.50 15.14 -6.32
N ALA A 49 -5.85 14.50 -5.20
CA ALA A 49 -4.90 13.76 -4.39
C ALA A 49 -5.55 12.62 -3.63
N GLY A 50 -4.78 11.54 -3.43
CA GLY A 50 -5.13 10.38 -2.64
C GLY A 50 -4.06 10.00 -1.62
N VAL A 51 -4.47 9.20 -0.63
CA VAL A 51 -3.56 8.52 0.28
C VAL A 51 -3.52 7.05 -0.08
N GLN A 52 -2.32 6.54 -0.30
CA GLN A 52 -2.08 5.14 -0.58
C GLN A 52 -1.46 4.45 0.62
N VAL A 53 -1.97 3.24 0.93
CA VAL A 53 -1.45 2.34 1.96
C VAL A 53 -0.98 1.06 1.29
N PHE A 54 0.21 0.62 1.63
CA PHE A 54 0.69 -0.72 1.30
C PHE A 54 1.20 -1.43 2.55
N LEU A 55 0.88 -2.71 2.66
CA LEU A 55 1.30 -3.56 3.75
C LEU A 55 1.59 -4.96 3.23
N ASP A 56 2.73 -5.55 3.63
CA ASP A 56 3.10 -6.95 3.42
C ASP A 56 3.46 -7.61 4.75
N SER A 57 3.01 -8.84 4.95
CA SER A 57 3.29 -9.64 6.15
C SER A 57 3.16 -11.14 5.88
N ASP A 58 3.36 -11.94 6.93
CA ASP A 58 2.86 -13.31 6.98
C ASP A 58 1.32 -13.31 7.11
N PRO A 59 0.64 -14.47 6.91
CA PRO A 59 -0.82 -14.52 6.85
C PRO A 59 -1.50 -13.92 8.08
N TRP A 60 -2.32 -12.87 7.89
CA TRP A 60 -3.04 -12.16 8.94
C TRP A 60 -4.55 -12.43 8.91
N GLN A 61 -5.16 -12.36 10.09
CA GLN A 61 -6.62 -12.40 10.27
C GLN A 61 -7.22 -11.00 10.30
N TRP A 62 -6.53 -10.06 10.93
CA TRP A 62 -6.91 -8.66 10.90
C TRP A 62 -5.68 -7.75 10.96
N ILE A 63 -5.86 -6.55 10.43
CA ILE A 63 -4.90 -5.45 10.51
C ILE A 63 -5.63 -4.18 10.90
N GLU A 64 -4.91 -3.25 11.53
CA GLU A 64 -5.42 -1.95 11.98
C GLU A 64 -4.34 -0.87 11.79
N ILE A 65 -4.76 0.30 11.36
CA ILE A 65 -3.88 1.47 11.18
C ILE A 65 -4.40 2.59 12.07
N THR A 66 -3.50 3.19 12.84
CA THR A 66 -3.79 4.28 13.79
C THR A 66 -2.92 5.49 13.45
N ASP A 67 -3.53 6.69 13.46
CA ASP A 67 -2.82 7.95 13.19
C ASP A 67 -1.96 8.39 14.41
N PRO A 68 -1.09 9.41 14.25
CA PRO A 68 -0.24 9.93 15.33
C PRO A 68 -1.02 10.44 16.57
N ASN A 69 -2.31 10.75 16.41
CA ASN A 69 -3.18 11.19 17.51
C ASN A 69 -3.90 10.02 18.20
N GLY A 70 -3.61 8.77 17.83
CA GLY A 70 -4.23 7.57 18.38
C GLY A 70 -5.62 7.27 17.82
N ARG A 71 -6.04 7.93 16.73
CA ARG A 71 -7.31 7.66 16.06
C ARG A 71 -7.14 6.52 15.07
N ARG A 72 -8.00 5.51 15.17
CA ARG A 72 -8.02 4.41 14.21
C ARG A 72 -8.59 4.89 12.87
N LEU A 73 -7.80 4.70 11.79
CA LEU A 73 -8.19 5.05 10.42
C LEU A 73 -8.76 3.86 9.66
N LEU A 74 -8.18 2.68 9.83
CA LEU A 74 -8.57 1.47 9.13
C LEU A 74 -8.57 0.28 10.08
N ARG A 75 -9.52 -0.62 9.89
CA ARG A 75 -9.44 -2.01 10.34
C ARG A 75 -9.98 -2.92 9.25
N SER A 76 -9.16 -3.86 8.81
CA SER A 76 -9.53 -4.92 7.87
C SER A 76 -9.51 -6.28 8.57
N THR A 77 -10.44 -7.17 8.23
CA THR A 77 -10.56 -8.50 8.86
C THR A 77 -10.93 -9.53 7.80
N THR A 78 -10.18 -10.62 7.75
CA THR A 78 -10.48 -11.76 6.89
C THR A 78 -11.64 -12.57 7.47
N ARG A 79 -12.47 -13.17 6.61
CA ARG A 79 -13.61 -14.01 7.01
C ARG A 79 -13.77 -15.21 6.06
N GLY A 80 -14.51 -16.22 6.53
CA GLY A 80 -14.84 -17.41 5.72
C GLY A 80 -13.58 -18.16 5.27
N SER A 81 -13.42 -18.35 3.96
CA SER A 81 -12.25 -19.05 3.41
C SER A 81 -10.95 -18.24 3.59
N PHE A 82 -11.01 -16.91 3.51
CA PHE A 82 -9.85 -16.06 3.79
C PHE A 82 -9.39 -16.12 5.24
N ALA A 83 -10.29 -16.34 6.22
CA ALA A 83 -9.87 -16.53 7.60
C ALA A 83 -9.03 -17.80 7.82
N LYS A 84 -9.12 -18.79 6.91
CA LYS A 84 -8.30 -20.02 6.95
C LYS A 84 -6.95 -19.85 6.26
N GLN A 85 -6.88 -18.99 5.24
CA GLN A 85 -5.66 -18.71 4.49
C GLN A 85 -4.87 -17.53 5.08
N GLY A 86 -5.57 -16.55 5.66
CA GLY A 86 -5.05 -15.24 5.99
C GLY A 86 -4.92 -14.32 4.76
N GLY A 87 -4.81 -13.03 5.00
CA GLY A 87 -4.30 -12.07 4.03
C GLY A 87 -2.78 -11.97 4.15
N THR A 88 -2.06 -11.63 3.09
CA THR A 88 -0.62 -11.39 3.15
C THR A 88 -0.26 -9.97 2.75
N GLU A 89 -1.02 -9.41 1.82
CA GLU A 89 -0.83 -8.05 1.33
C GLU A 89 -2.14 -7.26 1.42
N LEU A 90 -2.02 -5.96 1.66
CA LEU A 90 -3.09 -5.00 1.48
C LEU A 90 -2.55 -3.81 0.70
N PHE A 91 -3.19 -3.51 -0.42
CA PHE A 91 -3.11 -2.22 -1.07
C PHE A 91 -4.45 -1.52 -0.91
N MET A 92 -4.43 -0.26 -0.51
CA MET A 92 -5.62 0.58 -0.42
C MET A 92 -5.26 2.00 -0.87
N GLU A 93 -6.16 2.58 -1.63
CA GLU A 93 -6.12 3.97 -2.05
C GLU A 93 -7.40 4.67 -1.57
N SER A 94 -7.26 5.89 -1.08
CA SER A 94 -8.41 6.70 -0.69
C SER A 94 -9.15 7.22 -1.93
N GLY A 95 -10.35 7.76 -1.74
CA GLY A 95 -10.95 8.60 -2.77
C GLY A 95 -10.09 9.84 -3.02
N GLU A 96 -10.08 10.31 -4.27
CA GLU A 96 -9.28 11.41 -4.77
C GLU A 96 -10.20 12.58 -5.13
N PRO A 97 -10.57 13.40 -4.15
CA PRO A 97 -11.40 14.57 -4.45
C PRO A 97 -10.61 15.60 -5.23
N SER A 98 -11.25 16.19 -6.25
CA SER A 98 -10.67 17.32 -6.98
C SER A 98 -10.39 18.50 -6.02
N PHE A 99 -9.32 19.24 -6.28
CA PHE A 99 -8.97 20.43 -5.48
C PHE A 99 -10.01 21.54 -5.55
N ASP A 100 -10.89 21.51 -6.54
CA ASP A 100 -12.06 22.40 -6.63
C ASP A 100 -13.13 22.03 -5.58
N GLU A 101 -13.22 20.75 -5.19
CA GLU A 101 -14.16 20.25 -4.18
C GLU A 101 -13.54 20.27 -2.77
N VAL A 102 -12.29 19.83 -2.67
CA VAL A 102 -11.52 19.75 -1.42
C VAL A 102 -10.12 20.30 -1.69
N PRO A 103 -9.83 21.55 -1.33
CA PRO A 103 -8.50 22.11 -1.46
C PRO A 103 -7.43 21.24 -0.82
N LEU A 104 -6.24 21.18 -1.43
CA LEU A 104 -5.14 20.30 -0.97
C LEU A 104 -4.83 20.49 0.53
N GLU A 105 -4.83 21.72 1.04
CA GLU A 105 -4.60 22.01 2.47
C GLU A 105 -5.67 21.36 3.37
N GLU A 106 -6.94 21.37 2.95
CA GLU A 106 -8.03 20.71 3.68
C GLU A 106 -7.90 19.19 3.62
N PHE A 107 -7.49 18.63 2.46
CA PHE A 107 -7.21 17.21 2.31
C PHE A 107 -6.09 16.77 3.26
N LEU A 108 -4.97 17.47 3.26
CA LEU A 108 -3.81 17.19 4.11
C LEU A 108 -4.15 17.29 5.62
N ALA A 109 -4.99 18.23 6.01
CA ALA A 109 -5.43 18.36 7.40
C ALA A 109 -6.19 17.13 7.94
N ARG A 110 -6.70 16.24 7.06
CA ARG A 110 -7.36 14.98 7.44
C ARG A 110 -6.36 13.90 7.84
N PHE A 111 -5.11 14.02 7.38
CA PHE A 111 -4.03 13.06 7.56
C PHE A 111 -2.82 13.78 8.18
N PRO A 112 -2.73 13.89 9.52
CA PRO A 112 -1.65 14.61 10.17
C PRO A 112 -0.30 13.95 9.92
N GLU A 113 0.76 14.75 9.80
CA GLU A 113 2.13 14.27 9.76
C GLU A 113 2.53 13.55 11.05
N GLY A 114 3.41 12.56 10.93
CA GLY A 114 3.96 11.82 12.05
C GLY A 114 4.05 10.32 11.83
N GLU A 115 4.22 9.57 12.91
CA GLU A 115 4.31 8.13 12.88
C GLU A 115 2.93 7.49 12.97
N TYR A 116 2.58 6.65 12.00
CA TYR A 116 1.37 5.85 11.95
C TYR A 116 1.69 4.43 12.43
N ASP A 117 0.90 3.94 13.39
CA ASP A 117 1.02 2.59 13.91
C ASP A 117 0.23 1.59 13.06
N PHE A 118 0.89 0.51 12.68
CA PHE A 118 0.31 -0.67 12.04
C PHE A 118 0.32 -1.83 13.02
N ARG A 119 -0.83 -2.46 13.23
CA ARG A 119 -0.99 -3.63 14.10
C ARG A 119 -1.82 -4.70 13.44
N GLY A 120 -1.64 -5.94 13.87
CA GLY A 120 -2.41 -7.05 13.35
C GLY A 120 -2.29 -8.31 14.20
N GLU A 121 -3.05 -9.32 13.80
CA GLU A 121 -2.99 -10.66 14.37
C GLU A 121 -2.89 -11.68 13.25
N GLY A 122 -1.94 -12.58 13.38
CA GLY A 122 -1.70 -13.68 12.47
C GLY A 122 -2.66 -14.85 12.67
N ASN A 123 -2.59 -15.81 11.74
CA ASN A 123 -3.46 -16.99 11.78
C ASN A 123 -3.16 -17.91 12.99
N ASP A 124 -1.94 -17.92 13.48
CA ASP A 124 -1.48 -18.74 14.60
C ASP A 124 -1.37 -17.94 15.92
N GLY A 125 -1.92 -16.71 15.94
CA GLY A 125 -1.99 -15.84 17.11
C GLY A 125 -0.77 -14.95 17.31
N GLU A 126 0.06 -14.76 16.28
CA GLU A 126 1.15 -13.79 16.28
C GLU A 126 0.59 -12.35 16.37
N GLU A 127 1.31 -11.49 17.07
CA GLU A 127 1.03 -10.05 17.09
C GLU A 127 1.91 -9.34 16.06
N PHE A 128 1.32 -8.88 14.95
CA PHE A 128 2.02 -8.05 13.97
C PHE A 128 2.11 -6.60 14.41
N PHE A 129 3.25 -5.97 14.11
CA PHE A 129 3.49 -4.56 14.39
C PHE A 129 4.40 -3.93 13.34
N GLY A 130 4.27 -2.62 13.17
CA GLY A 130 5.11 -1.79 12.33
C GLY A 130 4.69 -0.35 12.42
N THR A 131 5.50 0.55 11.85
CA THR A 131 5.19 1.96 11.74
C THR A 131 5.55 2.48 10.35
N ALA A 132 4.88 3.55 9.92
CA ALA A 132 5.24 4.32 8.74
C ALA A 132 5.29 5.80 9.13
N THR A 133 6.36 6.49 8.77
CA THR A 133 6.41 7.95 8.88
C THR A 133 5.67 8.54 7.70
N PHE A 134 4.81 9.51 7.97
CA PHE A 134 4.02 10.22 6.97
C PHE A 134 4.32 11.70 7.07
N SER A 135 4.67 12.31 5.94
CA SER A 135 4.96 13.73 5.82
C SER A 135 4.07 14.37 4.76
N HIS A 136 4.10 15.70 4.71
CA HIS A 136 3.51 16.49 3.63
C HIS A 136 4.60 17.05 2.67
N ASP A 137 5.75 16.40 2.61
CA ASP A 137 6.79 16.71 1.63
C ASP A 137 6.38 16.16 0.26
N ILE A 138 5.54 16.91 -0.45
CA ILE A 138 4.97 16.53 -1.74
C ILE A 138 5.81 17.17 -2.84
N PRO A 139 6.39 16.38 -3.78
CA PRO A 139 7.13 16.95 -4.92
C PRO A 139 6.18 17.65 -5.89
N ASP A 140 6.71 18.61 -6.65
CA ASP A 140 5.98 19.17 -7.79
C ASP A 140 5.77 18.10 -8.87
N GLY A 141 4.74 18.27 -9.70
CA GLY A 141 4.51 17.42 -10.88
C GLY A 141 5.63 17.59 -11.91
N PRO A 142 6.17 16.48 -12.49
CA PRO A 142 7.19 16.56 -13.52
C PRO A 142 6.69 17.35 -14.75
N ALA A 143 7.45 18.35 -15.18
CA ALA A 143 7.13 19.09 -16.41
C ALA A 143 7.31 18.19 -17.63
N LEU A 144 6.23 17.81 -18.29
CA LEU A 144 6.27 16.94 -19.47
C LEU A 144 6.84 17.70 -20.68
N VAL A 145 7.90 17.17 -21.30
CA VAL A 145 8.56 17.74 -22.48
C VAL A 145 7.93 17.18 -23.78
N GLY A 146 7.51 15.93 -23.75
CA GLY A 146 6.83 15.29 -24.86
C GLY A 146 6.87 13.76 -24.83
N PRO A 147 6.03 13.14 -25.64
CA PRO A 147 5.05 13.69 -26.61
C PRO A 147 3.79 14.24 -25.91
N HIS A 148 3.04 15.11 -26.63
CA HIS A 148 1.82 15.73 -26.10
C HIS A 148 0.58 15.40 -26.93
N GLU A 149 -0.58 15.52 -26.32
CA GLU A 149 -1.86 15.44 -27.00
C GLU A 149 -1.98 16.51 -28.10
N GLY A 150 -2.45 16.08 -29.27
CA GLY A 150 -2.54 16.96 -30.45
C GLY A 150 -1.20 17.33 -31.10
N GLY A 151 -0.08 16.78 -30.59
CA GLY A 151 1.25 16.95 -31.20
C GLY A 151 1.47 16.08 -32.43
N ALA A 152 2.72 15.99 -32.89
CA ALA A 152 3.10 15.13 -34.01
C ALA A 152 2.86 13.65 -33.67
N LEU A 153 2.49 12.85 -34.70
CA LEU A 153 2.35 11.42 -34.58
C LEU A 153 3.72 10.80 -34.19
N VAL A 154 3.71 9.92 -33.21
CA VAL A 154 4.92 9.27 -32.68
C VAL A 154 5.24 8.01 -33.48
N ASP A 155 6.49 7.85 -33.91
CA ASP A 155 6.95 6.60 -34.50
C ASP A 155 6.94 5.49 -33.44
N PRO A 156 6.14 4.43 -33.59
CA PRO A 156 6.03 3.37 -32.59
C PRO A 156 7.31 2.57 -32.38
N ASP A 157 8.23 2.59 -33.32
CA ASP A 157 9.49 1.85 -33.26
C ASP A 157 10.63 2.69 -32.63
N ASN A 158 10.45 4.02 -32.49
CA ASN A 158 11.46 4.95 -31.97
C ASN A 158 10.86 5.97 -30.96
N ALA A 159 9.80 5.60 -30.25
CA ALA A 159 9.16 6.47 -29.30
C ALA A 159 10.03 6.75 -28.08
N VAL A 160 10.07 8.02 -27.68
CA VAL A 160 10.72 8.48 -26.45
C VAL A 160 9.73 9.38 -25.70
N VAL A 161 9.60 9.18 -24.40
CA VAL A 161 8.90 10.10 -23.50
C VAL A 161 9.94 10.90 -22.72
N GLU A 162 9.72 12.20 -22.52
CA GLU A 162 10.70 13.12 -21.93
C GLU A 162 10.03 14.04 -20.93
N TRP A 163 10.71 14.30 -19.81
CA TRP A 163 10.26 15.19 -18.73
C TRP A 163 11.38 16.01 -18.13
N GLY A 164 11.04 17.07 -17.44
CA GLY A 164 11.99 17.88 -16.69
C GLY A 164 12.32 17.30 -15.31
N PRO A 165 13.48 17.60 -14.75
CA PRO A 165 13.79 17.26 -13.36
C PRO A 165 12.88 18.01 -12.40
N VAL A 166 12.60 17.40 -11.23
CA VAL A 166 11.82 18.00 -10.15
C VAL A 166 12.74 18.37 -8.99
N ASP A 167 12.54 19.55 -8.42
CA ASP A 167 13.28 20.02 -7.26
C ASP A 167 12.80 19.31 -5.98
N PRO A 168 13.70 19.02 -5.02
CA PRO A 168 13.35 18.39 -3.76
C PRO A 168 12.36 19.22 -2.94
N PRO A 169 11.18 18.68 -2.54
CA PRO A 169 10.25 19.38 -1.67
C PRO A 169 10.86 19.52 -0.26
N ASN A 170 10.86 20.72 0.32
CA ASN A 170 11.36 20.98 1.67
C ASN A 170 12.75 20.38 1.97
N GLY A 171 13.54 20.05 0.93
CA GLY A 171 14.84 19.41 1.05
C GLY A 171 14.81 17.89 1.09
N SER A 172 13.64 17.25 1.00
CA SER A 172 13.49 15.80 0.85
C SER A 172 13.89 15.40 -0.58
N PRO A 173 14.94 14.58 -0.80
CA PRO A 173 15.45 14.32 -2.14
C PRO A 173 14.47 13.52 -2.99
N ILE A 174 14.41 13.81 -4.29
CA ILE A 174 13.79 12.91 -5.26
C ILE A 174 14.67 11.68 -5.40
N ILE A 175 14.10 10.51 -5.18
CA ILE A 175 14.84 9.22 -5.21
C ILE A 175 14.59 8.42 -6.48
N ALA A 176 13.47 8.65 -7.16
CA ALA A 176 13.11 7.94 -8.38
C ALA A 176 12.07 8.70 -9.19
N TYR A 177 11.95 8.30 -10.47
CA TYR A 177 10.77 8.55 -11.28
C TYR A 177 10.11 7.21 -11.64
N GLN A 178 8.80 7.12 -11.52
CA GLN A 178 8.03 6.03 -12.13
C GLN A 178 7.45 6.53 -13.45
N VAL A 179 7.64 5.77 -14.51
CA VAL A 179 7.17 6.13 -15.86
C VAL A 179 6.24 5.05 -16.36
N LEU A 180 5.02 5.43 -16.71
CA LEU A 180 4.03 4.52 -17.27
C LEU A 180 3.70 4.91 -18.70
N VAL A 181 3.50 3.91 -19.57
CA VAL A 181 2.91 4.09 -20.90
C VAL A 181 1.77 3.10 -21.05
N VAL A 182 0.56 3.60 -21.19
CA VAL A 182 -0.66 2.84 -21.01
C VAL A 182 -1.51 2.79 -22.26
N LEU A 183 -1.86 1.57 -22.69
CA LEU A 183 -2.98 1.34 -23.59
C LEU A 183 -4.25 1.12 -22.74
N GLY A 184 -5.08 2.14 -22.61
CA GLY A 184 -6.22 2.16 -21.69
C GLY A 184 -7.41 1.29 -22.08
N ASN A 185 -7.50 0.86 -23.34
CA ASN A 185 -8.59 0.00 -23.83
C ASN A 185 -8.08 -1.07 -24.79
N THR A 186 -7.96 -2.29 -24.31
CA THR A 186 -7.53 -3.43 -25.13
C THR A 186 -8.68 -4.12 -25.86
N GLY A 187 -9.92 -3.84 -25.49
CA GLY A 187 -11.11 -4.58 -25.91
C GLY A 187 -11.24 -5.98 -25.24
N LEU A 188 -10.38 -6.33 -24.31
CA LEU A 188 -10.36 -7.62 -23.62
C LEU A 188 -10.77 -7.44 -22.13
N PRO A 189 -11.93 -7.95 -21.68
CA PRO A 189 -12.39 -7.75 -20.29
C PRO A 189 -11.43 -8.27 -19.22
N ALA A 190 -10.69 -9.35 -19.52
CA ALA A 190 -9.72 -9.91 -18.59
C ALA A 190 -8.36 -9.18 -18.59
N LEU A 191 -8.12 -8.30 -19.57
CA LEU A 191 -6.92 -7.50 -19.70
C LEU A 191 -7.30 -6.07 -20.15
N PRO A 192 -7.91 -5.27 -19.28
CA PRO A 192 -8.46 -3.96 -19.67
C PRO A 192 -7.37 -2.95 -20.05
N LYS A 193 -6.17 -3.08 -19.49
CA LYS A 193 -5.01 -2.23 -19.75
C LYS A 193 -3.80 -3.05 -20.15
N ILE A 194 -2.91 -2.45 -20.95
CA ILE A 194 -1.52 -2.92 -21.15
C ILE A 194 -0.62 -1.76 -20.74
N THR A 195 0.24 -2.00 -19.77
CA THR A 195 1.08 -0.96 -19.17
C THR A 195 2.55 -1.36 -19.27
N LEU A 196 3.38 -0.45 -19.79
CA LEU A 196 4.80 -0.41 -19.54
C LEU A 196 4.97 0.41 -18.25
N ASP A 197 5.56 -0.16 -17.23
CA ASP A 197 5.81 0.47 -15.93
C ASP A 197 7.29 0.32 -15.60
N VAL A 198 8.00 1.44 -15.43
CA VAL A 198 9.45 1.46 -15.26
C VAL A 198 9.85 2.43 -14.16
N MET A 199 10.58 1.91 -13.17
CA MET A 199 11.27 2.76 -12.18
C MET A 199 12.59 3.25 -12.75
N MET A 200 12.77 4.58 -12.76
CA MET A 200 13.94 5.27 -13.28
C MET A 200 14.72 5.95 -12.14
N PRO A 201 16.05 6.07 -12.26
CA PRO A 201 16.85 6.81 -11.28
C PRO A 201 16.48 8.31 -11.26
N PRO A 202 16.75 9.03 -10.14
CA PRO A 202 16.35 10.44 -9.99
C PRO A 202 17.03 11.40 -10.98
N THR A 203 18.05 10.95 -11.69
CA THR A 203 18.73 11.74 -12.73
C THR A 203 18.16 11.52 -14.14
N ALA A 204 17.20 10.60 -14.30
CA ALA A 204 16.59 10.34 -15.59
C ALA A 204 15.60 11.43 -15.96
N THR A 205 15.59 11.83 -17.23
CA THR A 205 14.66 12.78 -17.81
C THR A 205 14.04 12.27 -19.12
N SER A 206 14.28 11.00 -19.46
CA SER A 206 13.70 10.38 -20.66
C SER A 206 13.65 8.87 -20.53
N LEU A 207 12.71 8.24 -21.25
CA LEU A 207 12.59 6.79 -21.41
C LEU A 207 12.30 6.46 -22.88
N ALA A 208 13.16 5.67 -23.50
CA ALA A 208 12.88 5.06 -24.81
C ALA A 208 11.87 3.91 -24.60
N VAL A 209 10.72 3.99 -25.26
CA VAL A 209 9.72 2.92 -25.22
C VAL A 209 10.24 1.71 -26.01
N PRO A 210 10.22 0.48 -25.44
CA PRO A 210 10.74 -0.69 -26.12
C PRO A 210 10.06 -0.92 -27.48
N PRO A 211 10.81 -1.19 -28.56
CA PRO A 211 10.25 -1.53 -29.86
C PRO A 211 9.28 -2.72 -29.77
N GLY A 212 8.14 -2.59 -30.46
CA GLY A 212 7.09 -3.61 -30.45
C GLY A 212 6.09 -3.51 -29.28
N PHE A 213 6.30 -2.61 -28.32
CA PHE A 213 5.30 -2.33 -27.28
C PHE A 213 4.13 -1.53 -27.85
N LEU A 214 4.42 -0.49 -28.63
CA LEU A 214 3.41 0.39 -29.21
C LEU A 214 2.80 -0.22 -30.48
N ARG A 215 1.47 -0.12 -30.59
CA ARG A 215 0.73 -0.45 -31.82
C ARG A 215 0.66 0.80 -32.70
N ARG A 216 0.55 0.60 -34.02
CA ARG A 216 0.34 1.69 -34.98
C ARG A 216 -1.05 2.29 -34.84
N ASP A 217 -1.20 3.56 -35.23
CA ASP A 217 -2.47 4.34 -35.23
C ASP A 217 -3.27 4.21 -33.93
N THR A 218 -2.58 4.24 -32.77
CA THR A 218 -3.15 3.96 -31.46
C THR A 218 -2.87 5.11 -30.49
N LEU A 219 -3.89 5.48 -29.69
CA LEU A 219 -3.76 6.45 -28.61
C LEU A 219 -3.20 5.76 -27.36
N TYR A 220 -2.19 6.38 -26.77
CA TYR A 220 -1.59 5.98 -25.50
C TYR A 220 -1.65 7.15 -24.52
N GLU A 221 -1.84 6.84 -23.27
CA GLU A 221 -1.55 7.70 -22.14
C GLU A 221 -0.13 7.43 -21.65
N TRP A 222 0.55 8.44 -21.15
CA TRP A 222 1.79 8.26 -20.44
C TRP A 222 1.84 9.19 -19.23
N GLU A 223 2.49 8.69 -18.19
CA GLU A 223 2.53 9.30 -16.89
C GLU A 223 3.96 9.30 -16.37
N VAL A 224 4.34 10.34 -15.64
CA VAL A 224 5.60 10.38 -14.89
C VAL A 224 5.30 10.81 -13.48
N LEU A 225 5.72 10.00 -12.52
CA LEU A 225 5.62 10.30 -11.10
C LEU A 225 7.01 10.65 -10.57
N ALA A 226 7.16 11.81 -9.94
CA ALA A 226 8.32 12.12 -9.12
C ALA A 226 8.09 11.55 -7.72
N ILE A 227 9.06 10.79 -7.19
CA ILE A 227 8.97 10.11 -5.89
C ILE A 227 10.07 10.67 -4.99
N GLU A 228 9.68 11.27 -3.85
CA GLU A 228 10.62 11.76 -2.85
C GLU A 228 10.98 10.66 -1.82
N GLU A 229 11.94 10.91 -0.94
CA GLU A 229 12.56 9.92 -0.04
C GLU A 229 11.54 9.28 0.94
N GLY A 230 10.53 10.01 1.40
CA GLY A 230 9.46 9.51 2.27
C GLY A 230 8.43 8.64 1.54
N GLY A 231 8.45 8.66 0.20
CA GLY A 231 7.57 7.90 -0.67
C GLY A 231 6.39 8.69 -1.23
N ASN A 232 6.17 9.95 -0.82
CA ASN A 232 5.15 10.79 -1.46
C ASN A 232 5.52 11.00 -2.92
N GLN A 233 4.50 11.11 -3.75
CA GLN A 233 4.69 11.20 -5.18
C GLN A 233 3.70 12.14 -5.84
N THR A 234 4.14 12.75 -6.94
CA THR A 234 3.26 13.57 -7.79
C THR A 234 3.39 13.13 -9.22
N LEU A 235 2.26 12.87 -9.83
CA LEU A 235 2.13 12.43 -11.20
C LEU A 235 1.76 13.61 -12.11
N SER A 236 2.35 13.63 -13.32
CA SER A 236 1.86 14.40 -14.47
C SER A 236 1.60 13.44 -15.62
N SER A 237 0.51 13.65 -16.37
CA SER A 237 0.11 12.80 -17.48
C SER A 237 -0.12 13.57 -18.78
N SER A 238 -0.01 12.86 -19.91
CA SER A 238 -0.38 13.35 -21.23
C SER A 238 -0.72 12.19 -22.15
N PHE A 239 -1.24 12.52 -23.32
CA PHE A 239 -1.59 11.54 -24.36
C PHE A 239 -0.72 11.74 -25.60
N PHE A 240 -0.53 10.67 -26.37
CA PHE A 240 0.01 10.74 -27.71
C PHE A 240 -0.61 9.67 -28.62
N ARG A 241 -0.57 9.92 -29.92
CA ARG A 241 -0.99 8.95 -30.93
C ARG A 241 0.21 8.49 -31.74
N THR A 242 0.28 7.19 -31.97
CA THR A 242 1.31 6.60 -32.85
C THR A 242 0.97 6.80 -34.33
N ALA A 243 2.02 6.83 -35.16
CA ALA A 243 1.90 6.85 -36.63
C ALA A 243 1.28 5.53 -37.15
N PRO A 244 0.65 5.58 -38.35
CA PRO A 244 0.09 4.42 -39.04
C PRO A 244 1.11 3.33 -39.37
#